data_369b90c15fbfea24f3757e1abd0518e0
#
_entry.id   369b90c15fbfea24f3757e1abd0518e0
#
_cell.length_a   1.000
_cell.length_b   1.000
_cell.length_c   1.000
_cell.angle_alpha   90.00
_cell.angle_beta   90.00
_cell.angle_gamma   90.00
#
_symmetry.space_group_name_H-M   'P 1'
#
loop_
_entity.id
_entity.type
_entity.pdbx_description
1 polymer ?
#
loop_
_entity_poly.entity_id
_entity_poly.type
_entity_poly.pdbx_seq_one_letter_code
_entity_poly.pdbx_strand_id
1 'polypeptide(L)'
;MVRGIKIIVIVVFTCVLIRLFLGEPCYIPSESMEPTLCTGDWVWVDKASCGALLPDRFADIPLLNVFTWITFLPGWREPQENDIVVFRSLENRNMLLVKRVIRIARRDGVNWYYMMGDNRNNSVDSRFFGEIPESSIVGRISRVLFSVKDKKRILKRIE
;
A
#
# COMPACT_ATOMS: atom_id res chain seq x y z
N MET A 1 13.82 32.31 17.44
CA MET A 1 14.33 31.52 16.30
C MET A 1 14.48 30.03 16.64
N VAL A 2 15.20 29.64 17.68
CA VAL A 2 15.43 28.21 18.06
C VAL A 2 14.16 27.42 18.38
N ARG A 3 13.14 28.02 19.02
CA ARG A 3 11.87 27.35 19.31
C ARG A 3 11.07 27.01 18.05
N GLY A 4 11.06 27.89 17.04
CA GLY A 4 10.38 27.63 15.78
C GLY A 4 11.02 26.48 14.99
N ILE A 5 12.35 26.42 14.96
CA ILE A 5 13.07 25.32 14.29
C ILE A 5 12.77 23.98 14.98
N LYS A 6 12.74 23.92 16.32
CA LYS A 6 12.39 22.69 17.04
C LYS A 6 10.99 22.19 16.71
N ILE A 7 10.00 23.08 16.60
CA ILE A 7 8.62 22.73 16.25
C ILE A 7 8.59 22.15 14.82
N ILE A 8 9.24 22.80 13.85
CA ILE A 8 9.30 22.32 12.48
C ILE A 8 9.93 20.92 12.42
N VAL A 9 11.04 20.70 13.13
CA VAL A 9 11.72 19.39 13.17
C VAL A 9 10.79 18.33 13.76
N ILE A 10 10.09 18.61 14.86
CA ILE A 10 9.14 17.67 15.47
C ILE A 10 8.01 17.35 14.49
N VAL A 11 7.41 18.35 13.82
CA VAL A 11 6.33 18.14 12.86
C VAL A 11 6.78 17.28 11.71
N VAL A 12 7.93 17.60 11.08
CA VAL A 12 8.49 16.82 9.98
C VAL A 12 8.76 15.37 10.42
N PHE A 13 9.39 15.19 11.58
CA PHE A 13 9.68 13.87 12.12
C PHE A 13 8.40 13.06 12.36
N THR A 14 7.38 13.68 12.95
CA THR A 14 6.07 13.04 13.18
C THR A 14 5.39 12.66 11.86
N CYS A 15 5.41 13.54 10.85
CA CYS A 15 4.88 13.23 9.52
C CYS A 15 5.61 12.05 8.86
N VAL A 16 6.93 11.98 9.01
CA VAL A 16 7.73 10.86 8.49
C VAL A 16 7.33 9.55 9.20
N LEU A 17 7.18 9.57 10.53
CA LEU A 17 6.75 8.39 11.28
C LEU A 17 5.35 7.92 10.86
N ILE A 18 4.40 8.85 10.72
CA ILE A 18 3.05 8.53 10.24
C ILE A 18 3.12 7.85 8.88
N ARG A 19 3.87 8.41 7.94
CA ARG A 19 4.03 7.86 6.59
C ARG A 19 4.69 6.48 6.56
N LEU A 20 5.66 6.25 7.44
CA LEU A 20 6.38 4.96 7.50
C LEU A 20 5.53 3.85 8.14
N PHE A 21 4.82 4.16 9.22
CA PHE A 21 4.20 3.13 10.06
C PHE A 21 2.68 3.04 9.93
N LEU A 22 1.99 4.16 9.71
CA LEU A 22 0.52 4.16 9.67
C LEU A 22 -0.02 4.05 8.26
N GLY A 23 0.48 4.84 7.34
CA GLY A 23 0.01 4.81 5.97
C GLY A 23 0.35 6.06 5.17
N GLU A 24 -0.02 6.03 3.91
CA GLU A 24 0.23 7.15 3.00
C GLU A 24 -0.91 7.32 1.99
N PRO A 25 -1.13 8.55 1.50
CA PRO A 25 -2.01 8.79 0.37
C PRO A 25 -1.38 8.27 -0.91
N CYS A 26 -2.16 7.58 -1.73
CA CYS A 26 -1.75 7.07 -3.03
C CYS A 26 -2.73 7.52 -4.12
N TYR A 27 -2.20 7.92 -5.28
CA TYR A 27 -2.98 8.28 -6.44
C TYR A 27 -3.26 7.06 -7.32
N ILE A 28 -4.49 6.94 -7.85
CA ILE A 28 -4.90 5.85 -8.74
C ILE A 28 -4.80 6.35 -10.20
N PRO A 29 -3.81 5.89 -10.97
CA PRO A 29 -3.60 6.35 -12.35
C PRO A 29 -4.33 5.53 -13.41
N SER A 30 -4.88 4.35 -13.06
CA SER A 30 -5.41 3.37 -14.03
C SER A 30 -6.85 2.97 -13.74
N GLU A 31 -7.51 2.46 -14.78
CA GLU A 31 -8.91 2.02 -14.76
C GLU A 31 -9.09 0.56 -14.29
N SER A 32 -8.01 -0.12 -13.94
CA SER A 32 -8.05 -1.57 -13.65
C SER A 32 -8.91 -1.95 -12.43
N MET A 33 -9.23 -0.99 -11.57
CA MET A 33 -10.05 -1.18 -10.37
C MET A 33 -11.43 -0.51 -10.47
N GLU A 34 -11.80 0.01 -11.64
CA GLU A 34 -13.16 0.54 -11.86
C GLU A 34 -14.20 -0.58 -11.79
N PRO A 35 -15.38 -0.30 -11.25
CA PRO A 35 -15.89 0.99 -10.76
C PRO A 35 -15.55 1.28 -9.28
N THR A 36 -14.87 0.38 -8.58
CA THR A 36 -14.60 0.52 -7.13
C THR A 36 -13.64 1.68 -6.85
N LEU A 37 -12.50 1.71 -7.56
CA LEU A 37 -11.58 2.83 -7.58
C LEU A 37 -11.50 3.37 -9.00
N CYS A 38 -11.70 4.67 -9.14
CA CYS A 38 -11.65 5.34 -10.44
C CYS A 38 -10.32 6.04 -10.64
N THR A 39 -9.92 6.16 -11.90
CA THR A 39 -8.77 7.00 -12.27
C THR A 39 -8.95 8.42 -11.76
N GLY A 40 -7.97 8.93 -11.01
CA GLY A 40 -8.02 10.24 -10.37
C GLY A 40 -8.42 10.21 -8.90
N ASP A 41 -8.72 9.03 -8.33
CA ASP A 41 -8.94 8.88 -6.91
C ASP A 41 -7.62 8.97 -6.13
N TRP A 42 -7.65 9.64 -4.99
CA TRP A 42 -6.63 9.58 -3.96
C TRP A 42 -7.14 8.69 -2.84
N VAL A 43 -6.39 7.67 -2.52
CA VAL A 43 -6.78 6.66 -1.53
C VAL A 43 -5.82 6.62 -0.35
N TRP A 44 -6.30 6.19 0.80
CA TRP A 44 -5.45 5.93 1.96
C TRP A 44 -4.99 4.49 1.95
N VAL A 45 -3.67 4.31 1.89
CA VAL A 45 -3.02 3.00 2.00
C VAL A 45 -2.63 2.79 3.47
N ASP A 46 -3.32 1.89 4.13
CA ASP A 46 -3.04 1.47 5.51
C ASP A 46 -1.93 0.43 5.50
N LYS A 47 -0.74 0.85 5.89
CA LYS A 47 0.45 -0.01 5.99
C LYS A 47 0.49 -0.77 7.31
N ALA A 48 -0.01 -0.15 8.36
CA ALA A 48 0.04 -0.67 9.70
C ALA A 48 -0.73 -1.98 9.84
N SER A 49 -1.86 -2.14 9.12
CA SER A 49 -2.65 -3.37 9.17
C SER A 49 -1.93 -4.55 8.52
N CYS A 50 -1.23 -4.35 7.40
CA CYS A 50 -0.60 -5.42 6.63
C CYS A 50 0.89 -5.63 6.94
N GLY A 51 1.43 -4.85 7.86
CA GLY A 51 2.87 -4.78 8.13
C GLY A 51 3.55 -3.67 7.33
N ALA A 52 4.41 -2.93 8.01
CA ALA A 52 5.17 -1.87 7.37
C ALA A 52 6.40 -2.46 6.65
N LEU A 53 6.41 -2.38 5.33
CA LEU A 53 7.63 -2.58 4.55
C LEU A 53 8.44 -1.28 4.61
N LEU A 54 9.59 -1.31 5.26
CA LEU A 54 10.53 -0.20 5.17
C LEU A 54 11.01 -0.07 3.72
N PRO A 55 11.03 1.15 3.16
CA PRO A 55 11.53 1.35 1.81
C PRO A 55 12.99 0.92 1.71
N ASP A 56 13.35 0.15 0.68
CA ASP A 56 14.72 -0.31 0.42
C ASP A 56 15.72 0.86 0.30
N ARG A 57 15.23 2.08 0.01
CA ARG A 57 16.04 3.30 -0.10
C ARG A 57 16.67 3.78 1.22
N PHE A 58 16.21 3.30 2.37
CA PHE A 58 16.86 3.64 3.65
C PHE A 58 18.11 2.79 3.93
N ALA A 59 18.31 1.70 3.21
CA ALA A 59 19.53 0.90 3.29
C ALA A 59 20.79 1.70 2.87
N ASP A 60 20.62 2.73 2.04
CA ASP A 60 21.71 3.55 1.53
C ASP A 60 22.12 4.71 2.47
N ILE A 61 21.38 4.93 3.56
CA ILE A 61 21.70 5.97 4.54
C ILE A 61 22.51 5.35 5.70
N PRO A 62 23.82 5.64 5.83
CA PRO A 62 24.69 4.97 6.81
C PRO A 62 24.23 5.09 8.28
N LEU A 63 23.54 6.18 8.62
CA LEU A 63 23.03 6.43 9.96
C LEU A 63 21.77 5.61 10.28
N LEU A 64 21.02 5.16 9.26
CA LEU A 64 19.79 4.37 9.41
C LEU A 64 20.03 2.86 9.24
N ASN A 65 21.26 2.46 8.93
CA ASN A 65 21.66 1.05 8.79
C ASN A 65 21.48 0.25 10.11
N VAL A 66 21.38 0.94 11.24
CA VAL A 66 21.04 0.34 12.55
C VAL A 66 19.58 -0.18 12.56
N PHE A 67 18.70 0.36 11.69
CA PHE A 67 17.31 -0.05 11.59
C PHE A 67 17.05 -1.12 10.51
N THR A 68 18.05 -1.57 9.77
CA THR A 68 17.90 -2.62 8.74
C THR A 68 17.50 -3.99 9.31
N TRP A 69 17.60 -4.15 10.63
CA TRP A 69 17.11 -5.34 11.34
C TRP A 69 15.58 -5.40 11.42
N ILE A 70 14.89 -4.27 11.17
CA ILE A 70 13.43 -4.19 11.16
C ILE A 70 12.98 -4.02 9.70
N THR A 71 13.26 -5.02 8.88
CA THR A 71 12.83 -5.01 7.46
C THR A 71 11.33 -5.23 7.30
N PHE A 72 10.69 -5.82 8.29
CA PHE A 72 9.27 -6.10 8.30
C PHE A 72 8.73 -5.97 9.74
N LEU A 73 7.86 -5.00 9.96
CA LEU A 73 7.03 -4.97 11.15
C LEU A 73 5.78 -5.79 10.85
N PRO A 74 5.52 -6.89 11.57
CA PRO A 74 4.31 -7.66 11.35
C PRO A 74 3.10 -6.78 11.56
N GLY A 75 2.18 -6.79 10.60
CA GLY A 75 0.89 -6.14 10.74
C GLY A 75 0.04 -6.85 11.78
N TRP A 76 -0.94 -6.15 12.31
CA TRP A 76 -1.91 -6.77 13.21
C TRP A 76 -3.02 -7.52 12.48
N ARG A 77 -3.09 -7.43 11.16
CA ARG A 77 -4.10 -8.10 10.32
C ARG A 77 -3.52 -8.45 8.96
N GLU A 78 -3.50 -9.73 8.64
CA GLU A 78 -3.21 -10.21 7.30
C GLU A 78 -4.32 -9.75 6.32
N PRO A 79 -3.97 -9.44 5.04
CA PRO A 79 -4.97 -9.20 4.01
C PRO A 79 -5.94 -10.37 3.90
N GLN A 80 -7.22 -10.07 3.78
CA GLN A 80 -8.29 -11.04 3.64
C GLN A 80 -8.86 -11.05 2.23
N GLU A 81 -9.63 -12.09 1.90
CA GLU A 81 -10.40 -12.11 0.65
C GLU A 81 -11.33 -10.90 0.58
N ASN A 82 -11.44 -10.33 -0.61
CA ASN A 82 -12.10 -9.07 -0.94
C ASN A 82 -11.39 -7.78 -0.51
N ASP A 83 -10.31 -7.83 0.27
CA ASP A 83 -9.51 -6.62 0.54
C ASP A 83 -8.87 -6.10 -0.76
N ILE A 84 -8.82 -4.78 -0.90
CA ILE A 84 -8.05 -4.14 -1.97
C ILE A 84 -6.68 -3.79 -1.41
N VAL A 85 -5.64 -4.32 -2.06
CA VAL A 85 -4.26 -4.18 -1.60
C VAL A 85 -3.38 -3.49 -2.62
N VAL A 86 -2.39 -2.78 -2.11
CA VAL A 86 -1.27 -2.23 -2.87
C VAL A 86 -0.10 -3.18 -2.69
N PHE A 87 0.54 -3.57 -3.77
CA PHE A 87 1.69 -4.46 -3.75
C PHE A 87 2.74 -4.06 -4.79
N ARG A 88 3.96 -4.53 -4.60
CA ARG A 88 5.07 -4.34 -5.56
C ARG A 88 5.00 -5.39 -6.65
N SER A 89 5.11 -4.97 -7.91
CA SER A 89 5.20 -5.89 -9.03
C SER A 89 6.44 -6.80 -8.88
N LEU A 90 6.28 -8.08 -9.21
CA LEU A 90 7.39 -9.04 -9.22
C LEU A 90 8.38 -8.76 -10.37
N GLU A 91 7.89 -8.24 -11.50
CA GLU A 91 8.70 -7.90 -12.66
C GLU A 91 9.48 -6.60 -12.46
N ASN A 92 8.84 -5.61 -11.82
CA ASN A 92 9.45 -4.31 -11.56
C ASN A 92 9.12 -3.84 -10.14
N ARG A 93 10.06 -4.03 -9.21
CA ARG A 93 9.90 -3.66 -7.79
C ARG A 93 9.62 -2.17 -7.54
N ASN A 94 9.92 -1.30 -8.50
CA ASN A 94 9.60 0.12 -8.40
C ASN A 94 8.15 0.43 -8.77
N MET A 95 7.41 -0.54 -9.35
CA MET A 95 6.04 -0.36 -9.78
C MET A 95 5.07 -0.89 -8.70
N LEU A 96 4.19 -0.01 -8.24
CA LEU A 96 3.09 -0.36 -7.35
C LEU A 96 1.83 -0.67 -8.17
N LEU A 97 1.19 -1.77 -7.82
CA LEU A 97 -0.07 -2.22 -8.40
C LEU A 97 -1.15 -2.27 -7.33
N VAL A 98 -2.38 -2.05 -7.75
CA VAL A 98 -3.56 -2.13 -6.88
C VAL A 98 -4.50 -3.18 -7.43
N LYS A 99 -4.85 -4.18 -6.63
CA LYS A 99 -5.77 -5.27 -7.01
C LYS A 99 -6.59 -5.72 -5.81
N ARG A 100 -7.66 -6.46 -6.08
CA ARG A 100 -8.49 -7.12 -5.08
C ARG A 100 -8.01 -8.54 -4.82
N VAL A 101 -7.92 -8.92 -3.57
CA VAL A 101 -7.63 -10.30 -3.15
C VAL A 101 -8.85 -11.17 -3.46
N ILE A 102 -8.67 -12.20 -4.26
CA ILE A 102 -9.71 -13.15 -4.65
C ILE A 102 -9.58 -14.46 -3.89
N ARG A 103 -8.33 -14.89 -3.65
CA ARG A 103 -8.04 -16.15 -2.97
C ARG A 103 -6.70 -16.05 -2.26
N ILE A 104 -6.61 -16.72 -1.13
CA ILE A 104 -5.39 -16.85 -0.34
C ILE A 104 -5.01 -18.31 -0.28
N ALA A 105 -3.76 -18.63 -0.59
CA ALA A 105 -3.18 -19.95 -0.44
C ALA A 105 -2.01 -19.88 0.53
N ARG A 106 -1.91 -20.81 1.47
CA ARG A 106 -0.79 -20.90 2.41
C ARG A 106 0.13 -22.02 2.00
N ARG A 107 1.42 -21.72 1.77
CA ARG A 107 2.45 -22.68 1.40
C ARG A 107 3.70 -22.41 2.22
N ASP A 108 4.22 -23.44 2.87
CA ASP A 108 5.43 -23.37 3.70
C ASP A 108 5.40 -22.26 4.76
N GLY A 109 4.20 -22.01 5.32
CA GLY A 109 3.99 -20.96 6.33
C GLY A 109 3.84 -19.54 5.77
N VAL A 110 3.95 -19.33 4.46
CA VAL A 110 3.82 -18.03 3.77
C VAL A 110 2.46 -17.96 3.06
N ASN A 111 1.79 -16.81 3.17
CA ASN A 111 0.58 -16.53 2.42
C ASN A 111 0.90 -16.08 1.00
N TRP A 112 0.16 -16.64 0.05
CA TRP A 112 0.18 -16.31 -1.37
C TRP A 112 -1.18 -15.81 -1.79
N TYR A 113 -1.22 -14.69 -2.48
CA TYR A 113 -2.44 -13.96 -2.82
C TYR A 113 -2.69 -14.02 -4.32
N TYR A 114 -3.84 -14.58 -4.70
CA TYR A 114 -4.34 -14.49 -6.08
C TYR A 114 -5.23 -13.24 -6.17
N MET A 115 -4.82 -12.28 -6.96
CA MET A 115 -5.41 -10.95 -7.01
C MET A 115 -5.88 -10.59 -8.40
N MET A 116 -7.02 -9.90 -8.49
CA MET A 116 -7.59 -9.46 -9.76
C MET A 116 -8.02 -8.00 -9.70
N GLY A 117 -8.00 -7.32 -10.86
CA GLY A 117 -8.63 -6.02 -10.99
C GLY A 117 -10.14 -6.14 -11.02
N ASP A 118 -10.87 -5.15 -10.51
CA ASP A 118 -12.33 -5.13 -10.56
C ASP A 118 -12.83 -4.93 -12.01
N ASN A 119 -12.07 -4.18 -12.80
CA ASN A 119 -12.26 -4.11 -14.26
C ASN A 119 -11.61 -5.32 -14.94
N ARG A 120 -12.31 -6.44 -14.95
CA ARG A 120 -11.82 -7.75 -15.41
C ARG A 120 -11.29 -7.75 -16.84
N ASN A 121 -11.86 -6.93 -17.71
CA ASN A 121 -11.51 -6.86 -19.13
C ASN A 121 -10.32 -5.93 -19.39
N ASN A 122 -10.03 -5.02 -18.45
CA ASN A 122 -8.95 -4.03 -18.56
C ASN A 122 -8.01 -4.09 -17.35
N SER A 123 -7.51 -5.29 -17.05
CA SER A 123 -6.61 -5.51 -15.91
C SER A 123 -5.55 -6.56 -16.23
N VAL A 124 -4.29 -6.19 -16.06
CA VAL A 124 -3.19 -7.14 -15.94
C VAL A 124 -3.06 -7.51 -14.47
N ASP A 125 -3.31 -8.77 -14.14
CA ASP A 125 -3.42 -9.27 -12.77
C ASP A 125 -2.94 -10.73 -12.65
N SER A 126 -3.27 -11.42 -11.56
CA SER A 126 -2.79 -12.78 -11.29
C SER A 126 -3.14 -13.82 -12.37
N ARG A 127 -4.04 -13.51 -13.29
CA ARG A 127 -4.28 -14.35 -14.48
C ARG A 127 -3.06 -14.40 -15.40
N PHE A 128 -2.21 -13.37 -15.34
CA PHE A 128 -1.03 -13.24 -16.19
C PHE A 128 0.27 -13.50 -15.43
N PHE A 129 0.43 -12.95 -14.21
CA PHE A 129 1.67 -13.02 -13.44
C PHE A 129 1.63 -14.02 -12.26
N GLY A 130 0.49 -14.71 -12.05
CA GLY A 130 0.35 -15.70 -10.98
C GLY A 130 0.10 -15.11 -9.60
N GLU A 131 0.33 -15.92 -8.57
CA GLU A 131 0.13 -15.54 -7.16
C GLU A 131 1.28 -14.67 -6.66
N ILE A 132 0.99 -13.76 -5.74
CA ILE A 132 1.91 -12.78 -5.16
C ILE A 132 2.19 -13.17 -3.70
N PRO A 133 3.46 -13.27 -3.28
CA PRO A 133 3.79 -13.56 -1.90
C PRO A 133 3.48 -12.37 -0.98
N GLU A 134 3.18 -12.68 0.28
CA GLU A 134 2.88 -11.70 1.32
C GLU A 134 3.95 -10.59 1.44
N SER A 135 5.22 -10.96 1.26
CA SER A 135 6.35 -10.02 1.30
C SER A 135 6.31 -8.90 0.25
N SER A 136 5.47 -9.04 -0.79
CA SER A 136 5.28 -7.99 -1.80
C SER A 136 4.15 -7.02 -1.45
N ILE A 137 3.31 -7.33 -0.45
CA ILE A 137 2.19 -6.48 -0.03
C ILE A 137 2.73 -5.24 0.69
N VAL A 138 2.29 -4.07 0.26
CA VAL A 138 2.67 -2.77 0.85
C VAL A 138 1.64 -2.30 1.88
N GLY A 139 0.36 -2.54 1.60
CA GLY A 139 -0.71 -2.13 2.49
C GLY A 139 -2.09 -2.34 1.87
N ARG A 140 -3.12 -2.07 2.66
CA ARG A 140 -4.52 -2.20 2.28
C ARG A 140 -5.14 -0.84 2.03
N ILE A 141 -5.99 -0.73 1.01
CA ILE A 141 -6.78 0.48 0.78
C ILE A 141 -8.06 0.40 1.60
N SER A 142 -8.26 1.37 2.47
CA SER A 142 -9.42 1.43 3.36
C SER A 142 -10.45 2.48 2.95
N ARG A 143 -10.02 3.59 2.34
CA ARG A 143 -10.88 4.73 1.98
C ARG A 143 -10.38 5.48 0.76
N VAL A 144 -11.31 6.04 -0.01
CA VAL A 144 -11.03 7.14 -0.93
C VAL A 144 -10.96 8.41 -0.10
N LEU A 145 -9.84 9.14 -0.14
CA LEU A 145 -9.68 10.43 0.54
C LEU A 145 -10.44 11.52 -0.20
N PHE A 146 -10.17 11.62 -1.49
CA PHE A 146 -10.89 12.51 -2.41
C PHE A 146 -10.70 12.02 -3.86
N SER A 147 -11.59 12.47 -4.75
CA SER A 147 -11.52 12.18 -6.17
C SER A 147 -11.45 13.49 -6.95
N VAL A 148 -10.56 13.54 -7.94
CA VAL A 148 -10.45 14.70 -8.83
C VAL A 148 -11.67 14.79 -9.75
N LYS A 149 -12.23 13.63 -10.13
CA LYS A 149 -13.37 13.55 -11.09
C LYS A 149 -14.73 13.63 -10.40
N ASP A 150 -14.88 13.09 -9.18
CA ASP A 150 -16.19 13.02 -8.51
C ASP A 150 -16.08 13.37 -7.02
N LYS A 151 -16.57 14.56 -6.67
CA LYS A 151 -16.59 15.06 -5.29
C LYS A 151 -17.46 14.22 -4.34
N LYS A 152 -18.39 13.39 -4.84
CA LYS A 152 -19.24 12.52 -4.01
C LYS A 152 -18.45 11.34 -3.44
N ARG A 153 -17.25 11.08 -3.93
CA ARG A 153 -16.38 9.98 -3.47
C ARG A 153 -15.46 10.36 -2.30
N ILE A 154 -15.58 11.60 -1.79
CA ILE A 154 -14.78 12.06 -0.65
C ILE A 154 -15.09 11.23 0.60
N LEU A 155 -14.03 10.71 1.24
CA LEU A 155 -14.05 9.86 2.44
C LEU A 155 -14.91 8.58 2.29
N LYS A 156 -15.21 8.17 1.06
CA LYS A 156 -15.94 6.93 0.80
C LYS A 156 -15.14 5.75 1.33
N ARG A 157 -15.78 4.95 2.22
CA ARG A 157 -15.24 3.67 2.67
C ARG A 157 -15.32 2.65 1.54
N ILE A 158 -14.30 1.83 1.42
CA ILE A 158 -14.23 0.73 0.46
C ILE A 158 -14.49 -0.56 1.24
N GLU A 159 -15.48 -1.30 0.79
CA GLU A 159 -15.84 -2.63 1.32
C GLU A 159 -15.34 -3.71 0.36
#